data_7cc255fca3562eeb4d10b4b3fbb5d49b
#
_entry.id   7cc255fca3562eeb4d10b4b3fbb5d49b
#
_cell.length_a   1.000
_cell.length_b   1.000
_cell.length_c   1.000
_cell.angle_alpha   90.00
_cell.angle_beta   90.00
_cell.angle_gamma   90.00
#
_symmetry.space_group_name_H-M   'P 1'
#
loop_
_entity.id
_entity.type
_entity.pdbx_description
1 polymer ?
#
loop_
_entity_poly.entity_id
_entity_poly.type
_entity_poly.pdbx_seq_one_letter_code
_entity_poly.pdbx_strand_id
1 'polypeptide(L)'
;MIDIPDQISTLWIAAASAAFLAKHFLADFLFQTDWMAAGKEKPRGWLPPLAAHAGVHGAMTAALFLAVAPPLAWLGLADAILHGLIDRLKSLAARRMRVTPRQAGFWWLFGADQSLHHLTHLGLAILLAAAGTPAA
;
A
#
# COMPACT_ATOMS: atom_id res chain seq x y z
N MET A 1 15.92 2.31 16.31
CA MET A 1 14.92 3.41 16.41
C MET A 1 14.90 4.10 15.05
N ILE A 2 13.74 4.40 14.51
CA ILE A 2 13.67 5.19 13.25
C ILE A 2 13.87 6.64 13.67
N ASP A 3 14.97 7.24 13.23
CA ASP A 3 15.26 8.65 13.42
C ASP A 3 14.80 9.41 12.19
N ILE A 4 13.92 10.39 12.37
CA ILE A 4 13.45 11.25 11.30
C ILE A 4 14.13 12.61 11.50
N PRO A 5 15.04 13.02 10.59
CA PRO A 5 15.73 14.29 10.71
C PRO A 5 14.75 15.46 10.56
N ASP A 6 15.08 16.59 11.19
CA ASP A 6 14.28 17.83 11.12
C ASP A 6 14.16 18.38 9.67
N GLN A 7 15.13 18.05 8.83
CA GLN A 7 15.14 18.41 7.41
C GLN A 7 15.32 17.17 6.55
N ILE A 8 14.37 16.94 5.65
CA ILE A 8 14.43 15.88 4.67
C ILE A 8 14.64 16.50 3.28
N SER A 9 15.54 15.90 2.50
CA SER A 9 15.79 16.36 1.13
C SER A 9 14.51 16.33 0.29
N THR A 10 14.18 17.46 -0.33
CA THR A 10 13.03 17.58 -1.25
C THR A 10 13.12 16.60 -2.41
N LEU A 11 14.34 16.36 -2.92
CA LEU A 11 14.58 15.37 -3.97
C LEU A 11 14.23 13.96 -3.50
N TRP A 12 14.64 13.59 -2.29
CA TRP A 12 14.32 12.28 -1.72
C TRP A 12 12.82 12.11 -1.46
N ILE A 13 12.13 13.15 -0.97
CA ILE A 13 10.66 13.11 -0.81
C ILE A 13 9.98 12.90 -2.15
N ALA A 14 10.36 13.67 -3.18
CA ALA A 14 9.77 13.54 -4.51
C ALA A 14 10.04 12.16 -5.13
N ALA A 15 11.28 11.66 -5.07
CA ALA A 15 11.65 10.36 -5.61
C ALA A 15 10.94 9.19 -4.88
N ALA A 16 10.92 9.22 -3.54
CA ALA A 16 10.24 8.20 -2.74
C ALA A 16 8.73 8.20 -3.00
N SER A 17 8.09 9.38 -3.05
CA SER A 17 6.66 9.50 -3.36
C SER A 17 6.35 8.95 -4.75
N ALA A 18 7.15 9.29 -5.76
CA ALA A 18 7.00 8.77 -7.12
C ALA A 18 7.18 7.25 -7.16
N ALA A 19 8.17 6.70 -6.43
CA ALA A 19 8.41 5.26 -6.35
C ALA A 19 7.22 4.52 -5.72
N PHE A 20 6.63 5.05 -4.64
CA PHE A 20 5.46 4.45 -4.00
C PHE A 20 4.20 4.55 -4.85
N LEU A 21 3.99 5.64 -5.61
CA LEU A 21 2.89 5.75 -6.58
C LEU A 21 3.06 4.73 -7.71
N ALA A 22 4.26 4.63 -8.30
CA ALA A 22 4.56 3.66 -9.34
C ALA A 22 4.39 2.22 -8.84
N LYS A 23 4.93 1.91 -7.65
CA LYS A 23 4.77 0.62 -6.97
C LYS A 23 3.29 0.25 -6.81
N HIS A 24 2.47 1.18 -6.32
CA HIS A 24 1.03 0.94 -6.13
C HIS A 24 0.35 0.62 -7.45
N PHE A 25 0.59 1.44 -8.47
CA PHE A 25 0.05 1.20 -9.81
C PHE A 25 0.46 -0.18 -10.37
N LEU A 26 1.74 -0.53 -10.27
CA LEU A 26 2.24 -1.82 -10.77
C LEU A 26 1.61 -2.99 -10.01
N ALA A 27 1.49 -2.89 -8.69
CA ALA A 27 0.93 -3.97 -7.87
C ALA A 27 -0.56 -4.19 -8.15
N ASP A 28 -1.35 -3.12 -8.30
CA ASP A 28 -2.80 -3.20 -8.50
C ASP A 28 -3.21 -3.52 -9.94
N PHE A 29 -2.45 -3.07 -10.93
CA PHE A 29 -2.88 -3.16 -12.33
C PHE A 29 -2.03 -4.10 -13.17
N LEU A 30 -0.78 -4.38 -12.79
CA LEU A 30 0.10 -5.25 -13.57
C LEU A 30 0.31 -6.62 -12.91
N PHE A 31 0.48 -6.65 -11.59
CA PHE A 31 0.78 -7.88 -10.87
C PHE A 31 -0.44 -8.50 -10.17
N GLN A 32 -1.55 -7.79 -10.07
CA GLN A 32 -2.80 -8.33 -9.56
C GLN A 32 -3.46 -9.23 -10.62
N THR A 33 -3.51 -10.52 -10.33
CA THR A 33 -4.22 -11.48 -11.20
C THR A 33 -5.74 -11.44 -10.95
N ASP A 34 -6.53 -11.96 -11.91
CA ASP A 34 -7.98 -12.09 -11.77
C ASP A 34 -8.36 -12.91 -10.52
N TRP A 35 -7.56 -13.94 -10.20
CA TRP A 35 -7.75 -14.72 -8.99
C TRP A 35 -7.59 -13.89 -7.71
N MET A 36 -6.59 -13.00 -7.66
CA MET A 36 -6.40 -12.09 -6.53
C MET A 36 -7.54 -11.07 -6.45
N ALA A 37 -7.86 -10.41 -7.56
CA ALA A 37 -8.89 -9.37 -7.61
C ALA A 37 -10.28 -9.89 -7.22
N ALA A 38 -10.74 -10.96 -7.86
CA ALA A 38 -12.04 -11.55 -7.57
C ALA A 38 -12.06 -12.32 -6.25
N GLY A 39 -10.93 -12.95 -5.89
CA GLY A 39 -10.83 -13.80 -4.71
C GLY A 39 -10.88 -13.04 -3.40
N LYS A 40 -10.16 -11.89 -3.30
CA LYS A 40 -10.10 -11.08 -2.07
C LYS A 40 -11.46 -10.48 -1.66
N GLU A 41 -12.37 -10.35 -2.62
CA GLU A 41 -13.73 -9.82 -2.38
C GLU A 41 -14.72 -10.89 -1.90
N LYS A 42 -14.38 -12.18 -1.91
CA LYS A 42 -15.30 -13.28 -1.55
C LYS A 42 -15.65 -13.30 -0.06
N PRO A 43 -16.87 -13.86 0.29
CA PRO A 43 -17.26 -14.05 1.68
C PRO A 43 -16.44 -15.13 2.39
N ARG A 44 -16.06 -16.17 1.67
CA ARG A 44 -15.26 -17.31 2.15
C ARG A 44 -14.11 -17.57 1.19
N GLY A 45 -13.00 -18.09 1.71
CA GLY A 45 -11.80 -18.36 0.90
C GLY A 45 -11.08 -17.10 0.38
N TRP A 46 -11.31 -15.96 1.00
CA TRP A 46 -10.73 -14.66 0.63
C TRP A 46 -9.26 -14.49 1.07
N LEU A 47 -8.84 -15.22 2.10
CA LEU A 47 -7.52 -15.01 2.73
C LEU A 47 -6.35 -15.32 1.79
N PRO A 48 -6.29 -16.48 1.08
CA PRO A 48 -5.15 -16.75 0.18
C PRO A 48 -4.99 -15.70 -0.94
N PRO A 49 -6.03 -15.32 -1.70
CA PRO A 49 -5.89 -14.30 -2.74
C PRO A 49 -5.58 -12.91 -2.18
N LEU A 50 -6.13 -12.54 -1.01
CA LEU A 50 -5.79 -11.30 -0.34
C LEU A 50 -4.34 -11.30 0.15
N ALA A 51 -3.89 -12.38 0.78
CA ALA A 51 -2.50 -12.50 1.25
C ALA A 51 -1.49 -12.46 0.09
N ALA A 52 -1.82 -13.08 -1.05
CA ALA A 52 -0.98 -13.01 -2.24
C ALA A 52 -0.89 -11.57 -2.78
N HIS A 53 -2.03 -10.87 -2.90
CA HIS A 53 -2.08 -9.48 -3.35
C HIS A 53 -1.32 -8.55 -2.39
N ALA A 54 -1.63 -8.57 -1.11
CA ALA A 54 -0.95 -7.79 -0.10
C ALA A 54 0.56 -8.13 -0.01
N GLY A 55 0.91 -9.39 -0.22
CA GLY A 55 2.29 -9.87 -0.28
C GLY A 55 3.09 -9.25 -1.43
N VAL A 56 2.47 -9.03 -2.60
CA VAL A 56 3.11 -8.30 -3.71
C VAL A 56 3.44 -6.87 -3.28
N HIS A 57 2.49 -6.17 -2.65
CA HIS A 57 2.71 -4.81 -2.14
C HIS A 57 3.84 -4.78 -1.11
N GLY A 58 3.83 -5.69 -0.16
CA GLY A 58 4.86 -5.78 0.87
C GLY A 58 6.24 -6.12 0.31
N ALA A 59 6.32 -7.05 -0.64
CA ALA A 59 7.58 -7.41 -1.29
C ALA A 59 8.19 -6.24 -2.06
N MET A 60 7.38 -5.48 -2.79
CA MET A 60 7.85 -4.28 -3.51
C MET A 60 8.28 -3.18 -2.54
N THR A 61 7.57 -2.98 -1.43
CA THR A 61 7.98 -2.04 -0.36
C THR A 61 9.30 -2.49 0.28
N ALA A 62 9.43 -3.78 0.61
CA ALA A 62 10.68 -4.32 1.14
C ALA A 62 11.85 -4.09 0.17
N ALA A 63 11.64 -4.28 -1.14
CA ALA A 63 12.66 -4.03 -2.16
C ALA A 63 13.11 -2.57 -2.21
N LEU A 64 12.18 -1.61 -2.10
CA LEU A 64 12.51 -0.18 -2.03
C LEU A 64 13.38 0.13 -0.79
N PHE A 65 13.01 -0.41 0.38
CA PHE A 65 13.81 -0.21 1.59
C PHE A 65 15.14 -0.95 1.54
N LEU A 66 15.20 -2.16 0.97
CA LEU A 66 16.47 -2.87 0.80
C LEU A 66 17.48 -2.07 -0.05
N ALA A 67 17.01 -1.33 -1.04
CA ALA A 67 17.85 -0.50 -1.89
C ALA A 67 18.42 0.75 -1.19
N VAL A 68 17.73 1.31 -0.19
CA VAL A 68 18.08 2.60 0.44
C VAL A 68 18.47 2.43 1.91
N ALA A 69 17.70 1.65 2.65
CA ALA A 69 17.84 1.47 4.10
C ALA A 69 17.52 0.02 4.50
N PRO A 70 18.42 -0.95 4.24
CA PRO A 70 18.16 -2.39 4.47
C PRO A 70 17.62 -2.74 5.86
N PRO A 71 18.03 -2.08 6.97
CA PRO A 71 17.47 -2.35 8.30
C PRO A 71 15.97 -2.06 8.43
N LEU A 72 15.39 -1.29 7.52
CA LEU A 72 13.97 -0.94 7.49
C LEU A 72 13.13 -1.81 6.52
N ALA A 73 13.73 -2.81 5.88
CA ALA A 73 13.03 -3.67 4.92
C ALA A 73 11.82 -4.41 5.53
N TRP A 74 11.79 -4.61 6.85
CA TRP A 74 10.65 -5.16 7.57
C TRP A 74 9.36 -4.33 7.42
N LEU A 75 9.47 -3.03 7.05
CA LEU A 75 8.31 -2.19 6.73
C LEU A 75 7.50 -2.72 5.56
N GLY A 76 8.09 -3.57 4.71
CA GLY A 76 7.34 -4.33 3.72
C GLY A 76 6.30 -5.26 4.32
N LEU A 77 6.60 -5.92 5.46
CA LEU A 77 5.60 -6.71 6.17
C LEU A 77 4.50 -5.83 6.78
N ALA A 78 4.86 -4.67 7.33
CA ALA A 78 3.89 -3.71 7.85
C ALA A 78 2.95 -3.21 6.73
N ASP A 79 3.51 -2.87 5.56
CA ASP A 79 2.73 -2.49 4.37
C ASP A 79 1.77 -3.61 3.94
N ALA A 80 2.24 -4.86 3.85
CA ALA A 80 1.38 -5.99 3.49
C ALA A 80 0.20 -6.16 4.47
N ILE A 81 0.44 -6.05 5.76
CA ILE A 81 -0.61 -6.16 6.79
C ILE A 81 -1.62 -5.02 6.65
N LEU A 82 -1.15 -3.77 6.57
CA LEU A 82 -2.01 -2.59 6.45
C LEU A 82 -2.80 -2.62 5.15
N HIS A 83 -2.14 -2.94 4.03
CA HIS A 83 -2.79 -3.07 2.72
C HIS A 83 -3.90 -4.11 2.75
N GLY A 84 -3.60 -5.31 3.23
CA GLY A 84 -4.60 -6.38 3.36
C GLY A 84 -5.76 -6.01 4.29
N LEU A 85 -5.49 -5.29 5.38
CA LEU A 85 -6.53 -4.81 6.30
C LEU A 85 -7.46 -3.80 5.64
N ILE A 86 -6.91 -2.81 4.92
CA ILE A 86 -7.69 -1.79 4.19
C ILE A 86 -8.58 -2.47 3.15
N ASP A 87 -8.02 -3.33 2.30
CA ASP A 87 -8.75 -4.10 1.30
C ASP A 87 -9.89 -4.91 1.91
N ARG A 88 -9.62 -5.59 3.02
CA ARG A 88 -10.63 -6.40 3.69
C ARG A 88 -11.75 -5.56 4.30
N LEU A 89 -11.42 -4.46 4.94
CA LEU A 89 -12.42 -3.54 5.50
C LEU A 89 -13.32 -2.95 4.41
N LYS A 90 -12.74 -2.55 3.28
CA LYS A 90 -13.50 -2.08 2.10
C LYS A 90 -14.44 -3.17 1.58
N SER A 91 -13.96 -4.40 1.42
CA SER A 91 -14.79 -5.53 0.97
C SER A 91 -15.98 -5.80 1.92
N LEU A 92 -15.72 -5.78 3.24
CA LEU A 92 -16.77 -5.96 4.25
C LEU A 92 -17.79 -4.81 4.23
N ALA A 93 -17.32 -3.56 4.12
CA ALA A 93 -18.17 -2.38 4.04
C ALA A 93 -19.07 -2.41 2.79
N ALA A 94 -18.48 -2.69 1.61
CA ALA A 94 -19.22 -2.76 0.35
C ALA A 94 -20.34 -3.82 0.41
N ARG A 95 -20.05 -4.96 1.02
CA ARG A 95 -21.03 -6.05 1.19
C ARG A 95 -22.13 -5.69 2.19
N ARG A 96 -21.77 -5.06 3.32
CA ARG A 96 -22.75 -4.61 4.32
C ARG A 96 -23.67 -3.55 3.75
N MET A 97 -23.15 -2.62 2.98
CA MET A 97 -23.88 -1.54 2.33
C MET A 97 -24.64 -2.00 1.08
N ARG A 98 -24.32 -3.19 0.55
CA ARG A 98 -24.90 -3.75 -0.70
C ARG A 98 -24.77 -2.79 -1.88
N VAL A 99 -23.67 -2.03 -1.95
CA VAL A 99 -23.42 -1.06 -3.02
C VAL A 99 -22.86 -1.71 -4.27
N THR A 100 -23.20 -1.15 -5.41
CA THR A 100 -22.73 -1.53 -6.73
C THR A 100 -22.11 -0.32 -7.44
N PRO A 101 -21.34 -0.50 -8.51
CA PRO A 101 -20.75 0.61 -9.28
C PRO A 101 -21.74 1.64 -9.82
N ARG A 102 -23.04 1.32 -9.82
CA ARG A 102 -24.12 2.24 -10.24
C ARG A 102 -24.55 3.22 -9.14
N GLN A 103 -24.01 3.08 -7.93
CA GLN A 103 -24.41 3.86 -6.75
C GLN A 103 -23.24 4.70 -6.25
N ALA A 104 -23.50 5.93 -5.81
CA ALA A 104 -22.49 6.84 -5.28
C ALA A 104 -21.69 6.24 -4.10
N GLY A 105 -22.36 5.47 -3.22
CA GLY A 105 -21.71 4.82 -2.09
C GLY A 105 -20.56 3.86 -2.46
N PHE A 106 -20.64 3.24 -3.63
CA PHE A 106 -19.53 2.42 -4.15
C PHE A 106 -18.29 3.28 -4.43
N TRP A 107 -18.47 4.42 -5.08
CA TRP A 107 -17.38 5.32 -5.44
C TRP A 107 -16.77 6.01 -4.21
N TRP A 108 -17.59 6.28 -3.19
CA TRP A 108 -17.08 6.78 -1.90
C TRP A 108 -16.20 5.75 -1.20
N LEU A 109 -16.63 4.48 -1.16
CA LEU A 109 -15.81 3.40 -0.59
C LEU A 109 -14.54 3.18 -1.40
N PHE A 110 -14.63 3.22 -2.73
CA PHE A 110 -13.46 3.10 -3.58
C PHE A 110 -12.47 4.25 -3.38
N GLY A 111 -12.98 5.49 -3.31
CA GLY A 111 -12.15 6.67 -3.04
C GLY A 111 -11.49 6.63 -1.65
N ALA A 112 -12.24 6.21 -0.62
CA ALA A 112 -11.70 6.05 0.73
C ALA A 112 -10.62 4.98 0.79
N ASP A 113 -10.83 3.84 0.14
CA ASP A 113 -9.88 2.74 -0.02
C ASP A 113 -8.56 3.24 -0.64
N GLN A 114 -8.63 3.88 -1.79
CA GLN A 114 -7.45 4.44 -2.47
C GLN A 114 -6.74 5.50 -1.63
N SER A 115 -7.50 6.37 -0.96
CA SER A 115 -6.94 7.41 -0.09
C SER A 115 -6.18 6.83 1.10
N LEU A 116 -6.71 5.78 1.74
CA LEU A 116 -6.04 5.11 2.86
C LEU A 116 -4.73 4.43 2.42
N HIS A 117 -4.72 3.78 1.25
CA HIS A 117 -3.50 3.22 0.69
C HIS A 117 -2.45 4.31 0.39
N HIS A 118 -2.87 5.43 -0.22
CA HIS A 118 -1.95 6.54 -0.49
C HIS A 118 -1.43 7.20 0.78
N LEU A 119 -2.23 7.32 1.85
CA LEU A 119 -1.74 7.82 3.14
C LEU A 119 -0.72 6.88 3.77
N THR A 120 -0.92 5.56 3.70
CA THR A 120 0.07 4.57 4.15
C THR A 120 1.37 4.73 3.35
N HIS A 121 1.27 4.83 2.03
CA HIS A 121 2.43 4.99 1.16
C HIS A 121 3.13 6.33 1.36
N LEU A 122 2.40 7.41 1.65
CA LEU A 122 3.01 8.71 2.01
C LEU A 122 3.86 8.58 3.27
N GLY A 123 3.34 7.91 4.31
CA GLY A 123 4.12 7.64 5.51
C GLY A 123 5.40 6.84 5.24
N LEU A 124 5.28 5.77 4.43
CA LEU A 124 6.43 4.96 4.02
C LEU A 124 7.42 5.75 3.15
N ALA A 125 6.94 6.62 2.26
CA ALA A 125 7.78 7.48 1.43
C ALA A 125 8.57 8.49 2.26
N ILE A 126 7.95 9.06 3.30
CA ILE A 126 8.64 9.95 4.25
C ILE A 126 9.75 9.19 4.99
N LEU A 127 9.47 7.98 5.47
CA LEU A 127 10.49 7.16 6.14
C LEU A 127 11.65 6.78 5.20
N LEU A 128 11.33 6.42 3.94
CA LEU A 128 12.35 6.12 2.94
C LEU A 128 13.19 7.36 2.60
N ALA A 129 12.54 8.51 2.44
CA ALA A 129 13.22 9.78 2.15
C ALA A 129 14.11 10.24 3.33
N ALA A 130 13.63 10.09 4.56
CA ALA A 130 14.41 10.39 5.75
C ALA A 130 15.68 9.53 5.80
N ALA A 131 15.54 8.23 5.57
CA ALA A 131 16.66 7.29 5.56
C ALA A 131 17.65 7.52 4.41
N GLY A 132 17.20 8.04 3.26
CA GLY A 132 18.04 8.37 2.11
C GLY A 132 18.67 9.77 2.17
N THR A 133 18.20 10.63 3.08
CA THR A 133 18.76 11.99 3.23
C THR A 133 20.11 11.90 3.96
N PRO A 134 21.20 12.43 3.39
CA PRO A 134 22.49 12.47 4.08
C PRO A 134 22.39 13.24 5.40
N ALA A 135 23.09 12.77 6.43
CA ALA A 135 23.26 13.57 7.65
C ALA A 135 24.00 14.87 7.33
N ALA A 136 23.54 15.99 7.90
CA ALA A 136 24.16 17.30 7.75
C ALA A 136 25.48 17.39 8.51
#